data_2c76759ec43015ffff22ed885dbf3d17
#
_entry.id   2c76759ec43015ffff22ed885dbf3d17
#
_cell.length_a   1.000
_cell.length_b   1.000
_cell.length_c   1.000
_cell.angle_alpha   90.00
_cell.angle_beta   90.00
_cell.angle_gamma   90.00
#
_symmetry.space_group_name_H-M   'P 1'
#
loop_
_entity.id
_entity.type
_entity.pdbx_description
1 polymer ?
#
loop_
_entity_poly.entity_id
_entity_poly.type
_entity_poly.pdbx_seq_one_letter_code
_entity_poly.pdbx_strand_id
1 'polypeptide(L)'
;MPSSCGDIMTRDPVCCAPGDSIKKAAELMKAEDVGPLPVVETESRRLVGIVTDRDLVVNVLATGRDVNTTKVSDAMTRDPVKCKEDEPLEEALEKMSTYQVRRLPVVDDQDRIIGIIAQADIATQIQDPEVAGEVVQDVSK
;
A
#
# COMPACT_ATOMS: atom_id res chain seq x y z
N MET A 1 -22.52 10.75 -1.29
CA MET A 1 -21.81 9.64 -0.64
C MET A 1 -20.64 9.18 -1.50
N PRO A 2 -19.46 9.09 -0.93
CA PRO A 2 -18.36 8.48 -1.67
C PRO A 2 -18.71 7.03 -1.96
N SER A 3 -18.54 6.63 -3.19
CA SER A 3 -18.91 5.29 -3.63
C SER A 3 -17.75 4.53 -4.25
N SER A 4 -16.63 5.20 -4.52
CA SER A 4 -15.50 4.57 -5.18
C SER A 4 -14.18 4.88 -4.46
N CYS A 5 -13.18 4.07 -4.74
CA CYS A 5 -11.84 4.23 -4.15
C CYS A 5 -11.24 5.59 -4.48
N GLY A 6 -11.47 6.09 -5.70
CA GLY A 6 -10.97 7.39 -6.11
C GLY A 6 -11.49 8.55 -5.29
N ASP A 7 -12.68 8.39 -4.70
CA ASP A 7 -13.31 9.47 -3.92
C ASP A 7 -12.61 9.70 -2.58
N ILE A 8 -11.98 8.66 -2.01
CA ILE A 8 -11.39 8.76 -0.67
C ILE A 8 -9.90 8.42 -0.60
N MET A 9 -9.28 8.03 -1.70
CA MET A 9 -7.85 7.70 -1.71
C MET A 9 -6.99 8.94 -1.44
N THR A 10 -5.80 8.72 -0.89
CA THR A 10 -4.76 9.74 -0.84
C THR A 10 -4.08 9.74 -2.21
N ARG A 11 -4.10 10.88 -2.89
CA ARG A 11 -3.51 11.01 -4.23
C ARG A 11 -2.02 11.22 -4.17
N ASP A 12 -1.34 10.83 -5.23
CA ASP A 12 0.11 11.01 -5.40
C ASP A 12 0.91 10.52 -4.19
N PRO A 13 0.78 9.23 -3.83
CA PRO A 13 1.50 8.71 -2.67
C PRO A 13 3.00 8.72 -2.92
N VAL A 14 3.76 8.84 -1.84
CA VAL A 14 5.21 8.71 -1.91
C VAL A 14 5.54 7.28 -2.34
N CYS A 15 6.40 7.16 -3.34
CA CYS A 15 6.78 5.88 -3.93
C CYS A 15 8.29 5.73 -3.94
N CYS A 16 8.75 4.49 -4.11
CA CYS A 16 10.16 4.22 -4.37
C CYS A 16 10.29 3.36 -5.63
N ALA A 17 11.52 3.21 -6.11
CA ALA A 17 11.81 2.41 -7.29
C ALA A 17 12.42 1.07 -6.87
N PRO A 18 12.29 0.00 -7.69
CA PRO A 18 12.87 -1.31 -7.35
C PRO A 18 14.37 -1.27 -7.10
N GLY A 19 15.09 -0.39 -7.80
CA GLY A 19 16.53 -0.27 -7.68
C GLY A 19 17.00 0.61 -6.53
N ASP A 20 16.10 1.25 -5.80
CA ASP A 20 16.46 2.05 -4.64
C ASP A 20 16.98 1.16 -3.53
N SER A 21 17.89 1.72 -2.70
CA SER A 21 18.41 0.97 -1.55
C SER A 21 17.35 0.90 -0.46
N ILE A 22 17.48 -0.10 0.39
CA ILE A 22 16.62 -0.23 1.59
C ILE A 22 16.76 1.00 2.47
N LYS A 23 17.97 1.56 2.57
CA LYS A 23 18.22 2.77 3.35
C LYS A 23 17.37 3.93 2.82
N LYS A 24 17.32 4.11 1.50
CA LYS A 24 16.50 5.16 0.90
C LYS A 24 15.02 4.98 1.22
N ALA A 25 14.51 3.73 1.11
CA ALA A 25 13.13 3.44 1.47
C ALA A 25 12.84 3.78 2.93
N ALA A 26 13.74 3.40 3.83
CA ALA A 26 13.59 3.70 5.25
C ALA A 26 13.58 5.22 5.51
N GLU A 27 14.44 5.95 4.82
CA GLU A 27 14.49 7.41 4.94
C GLU A 27 13.19 8.06 4.47
N LEU A 28 12.60 7.55 3.37
CA LEU A 28 11.31 8.03 2.88
C LEU A 28 10.19 7.74 3.88
N MET A 29 10.18 6.55 4.44
CA MET A 29 9.19 6.17 5.46
C MET A 29 9.25 7.11 6.67
N LYS A 30 10.45 7.44 7.09
CA LYS A 30 10.66 8.37 8.21
C LYS A 30 10.24 9.78 7.85
N ALA A 31 10.68 10.28 6.70
CA ALA A 31 10.40 11.66 6.28
C ALA A 31 8.91 11.92 6.07
N GLU A 32 8.21 10.94 5.50
CA GLU A 32 6.79 11.07 5.17
C GLU A 32 5.87 10.47 6.23
N ASP A 33 6.45 9.86 7.27
CA ASP A 33 5.69 9.21 8.35
C ASP A 33 4.71 8.17 7.82
N VAL A 34 5.20 7.28 6.97
CA VAL A 34 4.39 6.21 6.38
C VAL A 34 5.09 4.86 6.56
N GLY A 35 4.30 3.78 6.64
CA GLY A 35 4.82 2.42 6.69
C GLY A 35 4.92 1.79 5.31
N PRO A 36 3.84 1.78 4.51
CA PRO A 36 3.88 1.17 3.18
C PRO A 36 4.32 2.17 2.12
N LEU A 37 5.17 1.71 1.21
CA LEU A 37 5.57 2.48 0.03
C LEU A 37 5.24 1.67 -1.22
N PRO A 38 4.44 2.19 -2.14
CA PRO A 38 4.31 1.57 -3.46
C PRO A 38 5.66 1.60 -4.15
N VAL A 39 5.98 0.52 -4.85
CA VAL A 39 7.21 0.40 -5.64
C VAL A 39 6.82 0.48 -7.10
N VAL A 40 7.35 1.47 -7.80
CA VAL A 40 6.93 1.78 -9.17
C VAL A 40 8.13 1.89 -10.10
N GLU A 41 7.90 1.62 -11.39
CA GLU A 41 8.87 1.92 -12.42
C GLU A 41 9.00 3.44 -12.53
N THR A 42 10.22 3.94 -12.61
CA THR A 42 10.49 5.38 -12.49
C THR A 42 9.81 6.21 -13.58
N GLU A 43 9.85 5.76 -14.81
CA GLU A 43 9.31 6.54 -15.93
C GLU A 43 7.81 6.37 -16.11
N SER A 44 7.33 5.13 -16.13
CA SER A 44 5.93 4.83 -16.40
C SER A 44 5.05 5.01 -15.17
N ARG A 45 5.63 4.96 -13.96
CA ARG A 45 4.92 4.91 -12.68
C ARG A 45 4.06 3.66 -12.52
N ARG A 46 4.35 2.62 -13.31
CA ARG A 46 3.62 1.36 -13.19
C ARG A 46 3.96 0.67 -11.87
N LEU A 47 2.94 0.22 -11.18
CA LEU A 47 3.09 -0.46 -9.89
C LEU A 47 3.69 -1.84 -10.09
N VAL A 48 4.80 -2.13 -9.42
CA VAL A 48 5.46 -3.44 -9.50
C VAL A 48 5.52 -4.15 -8.15
N GLY A 49 5.30 -3.43 -7.07
CA GLY A 49 5.32 -4.05 -5.75
C GLY A 49 4.91 -3.09 -4.66
N ILE A 50 5.00 -3.57 -3.44
CA ILE A 50 4.83 -2.74 -2.25
C ILE A 50 5.87 -3.20 -1.23
N VAL A 51 6.47 -2.25 -0.52
CA VAL A 51 7.40 -2.53 0.56
C VAL A 51 6.93 -1.84 1.82
N THR A 52 6.99 -2.53 2.95
CA THR A 52 6.53 -2.01 4.22
C THR A 52 7.67 -1.92 5.21
N ASP A 53 7.48 -1.16 6.28
CA ASP A 53 8.43 -1.10 7.40
C ASP A 53 8.68 -2.49 7.98
N ARG A 54 7.66 -3.33 8.07
CA ARG A 54 7.82 -4.72 8.51
C ARG A 54 8.75 -5.50 7.57
N ASP A 55 8.62 -5.31 6.26
CA ASP A 55 9.50 -5.97 5.28
C ASP A 55 10.96 -5.60 5.52
N LEU A 56 11.24 -4.33 5.84
CA LEU A 56 12.61 -3.88 6.10
C LEU A 56 13.17 -4.55 7.35
N VAL A 57 12.35 -4.70 8.38
CA VAL A 57 12.79 -5.32 9.63
C VAL A 57 13.00 -6.82 9.45
N VAL A 58 12.01 -7.52 8.90
CA VAL A 58 11.98 -8.99 8.86
C VAL A 58 12.87 -9.54 7.75
N ASN A 59 12.84 -8.92 6.57
CA ASN A 59 13.53 -9.46 5.39
C ASN A 59 14.92 -8.89 5.17
N VAL A 60 15.26 -7.80 5.84
CA VAL A 60 16.57 -7.16 5.67
C VAL A 60 17.34 -7.15 6.98
N LEU A 61 16.84 -6.46 7.98
CA LEU A 61 17.54 -6.32 9.27
C LEU A 61 17.74 -7.67 9.95
N ALA A 62 16.67 -8.43 10.10
CA ALA A 62 16.71 -9.73 10.81
C ALA A 62 17.57 -10.76 10.08
N THR A 63 17.75 -10.64 8.77
CA THR A 63 18.57 -11.57 7.98
C THR A 63 20.02 -11.13 7.86
N GLY A 64 20.38 -9.97 8.42
CA GLY A 64 21.74 -9.46 8.40
C GLY A 64 22.19 -8.85 7.07
N ARG A 65 21.23 -8.51 6.20
CA ARG A 65 21.57 -7.87 4.93
C ARG A 65 21.96 -6.41 5.13
N ASP A 66 22.85 -5.93 4.27
CA ASP A 66 23.33 -4.55 4.31
C ASP A 66 22.27 -3.61 3.71
N VAL A 67 21.80 -2.63 4.48
CA VAL A 67 20.77 -1.70 4.06
C VAL A 67 21.22 -0.77 2.93
N ASN A 68 22.53 -0.58 2.76
CA ASN A 68 23.08 0.30 1.71
C ASN A 68 23.20 -0.40 0.36
N THR A 69 23.33 -1.72 0.34
CA THR A 69 23.53 -2.49 -0.88
C THR A 69 22.33 -3.36 -1.27
N THR A 70 21.45 -3.66 -0.33
CA THR A 70 20.23 -4.41 -0.61
C THR A 70 19.22 -3.49 -1.28
N LYS A 71 18.57 -3.97 -2.33
CA LYS A 71 17.59 -3.19 -3.09
C LYS A 71 16.18 -3.44 -2.61
N VAL A 72 15.32 -2.45 -2.82
CA VAL A 72 13.89 -2.56 -2.52
C VAL A 72 13.29 -3.80 -3.18
N SER A 73 13.69 -4.09 -4.42
CA SER A 73 13.21 -5.28 -5.15
C SER A 73 13.52 -6.60 -4.44
N ASP A 74 14.51 -6.63 -3.57
CA ASP A 74 14.87 -7.83 -2.81
C ASP A 74 13.97 -8.06 -1.59
N ALA A 75 13.23 -7.03 -1.16
CA ALA A 75 12.41 -7.08 0.05
C ALA A 75 10.92 -6.87 -0.21
N MET A 76 10.55 -6.33 -1.35
CA MET A 76 9.16 -5.98 -1.65
C MET A 76 8.29 -7.21 -1.90
N THR A 77 6.98 -7.03 -1.71
CA THR A 77 5.98 -7.99 -2.19
C THR A 77 5.67 -7.63 -3.64
N ARG A 78 5.82 -8.58 -4.54
CA ARG A 78 5.53 -8.40 -5.97
C ARG A 78 4.04 -8.60 -6.21
N ASP A 79 3.53 -7.94 -7.25
CA ASP A 79 2.12 -8.03 -7.66
C ASP A 79 1.17 -7.85 -6.47
N PRO A 80 1.24 -6.68 -5.78
CA PRO A 80 0.45 -6.48 -4.58
C PRO A 80 -1.04 -6.43 -4.91
N VAL A 81 -1.85 -6.78 -3.92
CA VAL A 81 -3.30 -6.57 -4.02
C VAL A 81 -3.55 -5.08 -4.22
N LYS A 82 -4.38 -4.75 -5.19
CA LYS A 82 -4.63 -3.36 -5.58
C LYS A 82 -6.08 -3.18 -6.02
N CYS A 83 -6.49 -1.93 -6.16
CA CYS A 83 -7.80 -1.61 -6.69
C CYS A 83 -7.70 -0.48 -7.72
N LYS A 84 -8.79 -0.24 -8.43
CA LYS A 84 -8.89 0.86 -9.39
C LYS A 84 -9.70 2.00 -8.79
N GLU A 85 -9.54 3.21 -9.32
CA GLU A 85 -10.21 4.37 -8.74
C GLU A 85 -11.72 4.31 -8.85
N ASP A 86 -12.27 3.63 -9.84
CA ASP A 86 -13.72 3.47 -10.02
C ASP A 86 -14.29 2.27 -9.27
N GLU A 87 -13.45 1.48 -8.62
CA GLU A 87 -13.87 0.31 -7.88
C GLU A 87 -14.69 0.72 -6.66
N PRO A 88 -15.85 0.06 -6.39
CA PRO A 88 -16.65 0.38 -5.21
C PRO A 88 -15.89 0.14 -3.91
N LEU A 89 -16.18 0.95 -2.90
CA LEU A 89 -15.53 0.81 -1.59
C LEU A 89 -15.76 -0.56 -0.96
N GLU A 90 -16.91 -1.15 -1.17
CA GLU A 90 -17.24 -2.48 -0.64
C GLU A 90 -16.29 -3.54 -1.18
N GLU A 91 -15.91 -3.45 -2.46
CA GLU A 91 -14.95 -4.37 -3.05
C GLU A 91 -13.56 -4.19 -2.47
N ALA A 92 -13.15 -2.95 -2.23
CA ALA A 92 -11.85 -2.67 -1.59
C ALA A 92 -11.80 -3.25 -0.17
N LEU A 93 -12.87 -3.08 0.60
CA LEU A 93 -12.97 -3.65 1.95
C LEU A 93 -12.89 -5.17 1.91
N GLU A 94 -13.57 -5.79 0.96
CA GLU A 94 -13.53 -7.24 0.79
C GLU A 94 -12.13 -7.74 0.48
N LYS A 95 -11.41 -7.02 -0.40
CA LYS A 95 -10.01 -7.36 -0.69
C LYS A 95 -9.13 -7.24 0.54
N MET A 96 -9.30 -6.18 1.33
CA MET A 96 -8.53 -5.99 2.55
C MET A 96 -8.77 -7.12 3.55
N SER A 97 -10.01 -7.55 3.69
CA SER A 97 -10.37 -8.64 4.57
C SER A 97 -9.82 -9.97 4.06
N THR A 98 -10.03 -10.27 2.77
CA THR A 98 -9.59 -11.53 2.17
C THR A 98 -8.06 -11.69 2.23
N TYR A 99 -7.32 -10.64 1.95
CA TYR A 99 -5.86 -10.70 1.88
C TYR A 99 -5.17 -10.23 3.16
N GLN A 100 -5.95 -9.88 4.18
CA GLN A 100 -5.45 -9.44 5.49
C GLN A 100 -4.49 -8.25 5.37
N VAL A 101 -4.88 -7.26 4.59
CA VAL A 101 -4.11 -6.02 4.42
C VAL A 101 -4.96 -4.82 4.80
N ARG A 102 -4.33 -3.75 5.25
CA ARG A 102 -5.00 -2.54 5.72
C ARG A 102 -4.90 -1.37 4.75
N ARG A 103 -4.13 -1.52 3.69
CA ARG A 103 -3.95 -0.51 2.67
C ARG A 103 -3.89 -1.16 1.32
N LEU A 104 -4.40 -0.46 0.31
CA LEU A 104 -4.36 -0.92 -1.08
C LEU A 104 -3.83 0.21 -1.96
N PRO A 105 -2.86 -0.08 -2.81
CA PRO A 105 -2.53 0.85 -3.90
C PRO A 105 -3.71 0.96 -4.84
N VAL A 106 -3.93 2.17 -5.35
CA VAL A 106 -4.97 2.45 -6.35
C VAL A 106 -4.28 2.77 -7.67
N VAL A 107 -4.67 2.09 -8.74
CA VAL A 107 -4.04 2.22 -10.04
C VAL A 107 -5.05 2.60 -11.12
N ASP A 108 -4.54 3.15 -12.21
CA ASP A 108 -5.35 3.44 -13.40
C ASP A 108 -5.39 2.22 -14.33
N ASP A 109 -5.97 2.39 -15.53
CA ASP A 109 -6.13 1.29 -16.49
C ASP A 109 -4.80 0.80 -17.08
N GLN A 110 -3.73 1.57 -16.95
CA GLN A 110 -2.38 1.17 -17.36
C GLN A 110 -1.54 0.67 -16.19
N ASP A 111 -2.17 0.38 -15.07
CA ASP A 111 -1.51 -0.11 -13.85
C ASP A 111 -0.55 0.91 -13.22
N ARG A 112 -0.73 2.20 -13.53
CA ARG A 112 0.08 3.27 -12.93
C ARG A 112 -0.51 3.67 -11.59
N ILE A 113 0.37 3.92 -10.62
CA ILE A 113 -0.06 4.33 -9.28
C ILE A 113 -0.69 5.72 -9.33
N ILE A 114 -1.87 5.87 -8.76
CA ILE A 114 -2.55 7.16 -8.65
C ILE A 114 -2.92 7.51 -7.23
N GLY A 115 -2.95 6.53 -6.34
CA GLY A 115 -3.31 6.79 -4.95
C GLY A 115 -3.07 5.59 -4.07
N ILE A 116 -3.38 5.77 -2.81
CA ILE A 116 -3.39 4.69 -1.83
C ILE A 116 -4.62 4.87 -0.94
N ILE A 117 -5.26 3.78 -0.58
CA ILE A 117 -6.45 3.84 0.26
C ILE A 117 -6.21 3.00 1.52
N ALA A 118 -6.55 3.55 2.68
CA ALA A 118 -6.38 2.87 3.95
C ALA A 118 -7.74 2.41 4.47
N GLN A 119 -7.75 1.27 5.15
CA GLN A 119 -8.93 0.76 5.81
C GLN A 119 -9.58 1.81 6.72
N ALA A 120 -8.76 2.53 7.48
CA ALA A 120 -9.27 3.56 8.39
C ALA A 120 -10.03 4.67 7.65
N ASP A 121 -9.57 5.04 6.45
CA ASP A 121 -10.24 6.07 5.66
C ASP A 121 -11.60 5.59 5.16
N ILE A 122 -11.70 4.34 4.76
CA ILE A 122 -12.98 3.75 4.33
C ILE A 122 -13.93 3.68 5.52
N ALA A 123 -13.47 3.21 6.66
CA ALA A 123 -14.29 3.07 7.86
C ALA A 123 -14.86 4.42 8.32
N THR A 124 -14.09 5.49 8.14
CA THR A 124 -14.53 6.85 8.47
C THR A 124 -15.63 7.34 7.52
N GLN A 125 -15.54 6.97 6.24
CA GLN A 125 -16.46 7.43 5.21
C GLN A 125 -17.76 6.62 5.16
N ILE A 126 -17.70 5.33 5.49
CA ILE A 126 -18.88 4.48 5.51
C ILE A 126 -19.62 4.72 6.84
N GLN A 127 -20.85 5.17 6.73
CA GLN A 127 -21.67 5.49 7.90
C GLN A 127 -22.51 4.28 8.38
N ASP A 128 -22.07 3.08 8.08
CA ASP A 128 -22.65 1.85 8.58
C ASP A 128 -21.69 1.26 9.62
N PRO A 129 -21.95 1.46 10.93
CA PRO A 129 -21.03 0.98 11.98
C PRO A 129 -20.87 -0.53 11.99
N GLU A 130 -21.90 -1.26 11.56
CA GLU A 130 -21.86 -2.72 11.54
C GLU A 130 -20.88 -3.25 10.51
N VAL A 131 -20.93 -2.73 9.27
CA VAL A 131 -20.02 -3.11 8.20
C VAL A 131 -18.58 -2.71 8.55
N ALA A 132 -18.39 -1.49 9.02
CA ALA A 132 -17.07 -1.01 9.42
C ALA A 132 -16.48 -1.85 10.56
N GLY A 133 -17.32 -2.22 11.53
CA GLY A 133 -16.91 -3.05 12.66
C GLY A 133 -16.45 -4.44 12.22
N GLU A 134 -17.18 -5.07 11.33
CA GLU A 134 -16.82 -6.40 10.80
C GLU A 134 -15.49 -6.38 10.07
N VAL A 135 -15.28 -5.41 9.21
CA VAL A 135 -14.05 -5.30 8.45
C VAL A 135 -12.86 -5.07 9.38
N VAL A 136 -13.01 -4.21 10.37
CA VAL A 136 -11.94 -3.93 11.34
C VAL A 136 -11.59 -5.21 12.11
N GLN A 137 -12.57 -6.00 12.53
CA GLN A 137 -12.30 -7.27 13.22
C GLN A 137 -11.54 -8.24 12.33
N ASP A 138 -11.97 -8.41 11.08
CA ASP A 138 -11.34 -9.33 10.13
C ASP A 138 -9.89 -8.96 9.86
N VAL A 139 -9.61 -7.69 9.66
CA VAL A 139 -8.26 -7.22 9.32
C VAL A 139 -7.36 -7.20 10.55
N SER A 140 -7.90 -7.05 11.75
CA SER A 140 -7.13 -6.99 12.98
C SER A 140 -6.63 -8.34 13.47
N LYS A 141 -7.13 -9.42 12.91
CA LYS A 141 -6.65 -10.76 13.24
C LYS A 141 -5.25 -10.99 12.68
#